data_f08691a3b8efed45038062888bad6977
#
_entry.id   f08691a3b8efed45038062888bad6977
#
_cell.length_a   1.000
_cell.length_b   1.000
_cell.length_c   1.000
_cell.angle_alpha   90.00
_cell.angle_beta   90.00
_cell.angle_gamma   90.00
#
_symmetry.space_group_name_H-M   'P 1'
#
loop_
_entity.id
_entity.type
_entity.pdbx_description
1 polymer ?
#
loop_
_entity_poly.entity_id
_entity_poly.type
_entity_poly.pdbx_seq_one_letter_code
_entity_poly.pdbx_strand_id
1 'polypeptide(L)'
;MRGTYLTRRGFVRLAGAAAAGAALSGAVLSLSGCAPAGDVLRVGTKIDVPGFGFQNPETGSVEGLEVDVARELAARIKGDPNALEIVGVNVTTRGAMLDNGTLDATLATFTITDARKKTYDFSRPYYIDHIGVLVLKKSGIT
;
A
#
# COMPACT_ATOMS: atom_id res chain seq x y z
N MET A 1 42.85 18.79 -9.14
CA MET A 1 41.83 19.27 -8.21
C MET A 1 41.01 18.07 -7.76
N ARG A 2 41.19 17.63 -6.49
CA ARG A 2 40.47 16.46 -5.95
C ARG A 2 39.26 16.97 -5.18
N GLY A 3 38.07 16.70 -5.67
CA GLY A 3 36.79 16.99 -4.98
C GLY A 3 36.52 15.96 -3.90
N THR A 4 36.45 16.41 -2.65
CA THR A 4 36.08 15.62 -1.48
C THR A 4 34.58 15.56 -1.39
N TYR A 5 34.00 14.38 -1.63
CA TYR A 5 32.56 14.13 -1.42
C TYR A 5 32.30 13.83 0.06
N LEU A 6 31.52 14.71 0.71
CA LEU A 6 31.02 14.50 2.08
C LEU A 6 29.97 13.40 2.09
N THR A 7 30.27 12.27 2.72
CA THR A 7 29.33 11.16 2.91
C THR A 7 28.35 11.47 4.04
N ARG A 8 27.09 11.00 3.90
CA ARG A 8 25.96 11.18 4.85
C ARG A 8 26.28 10.84 6.33
N ARG A 9 27.37 10.13 6.59
CA ARG A 9 27.82 9.76 7.97
C ARG A 9 28.58 10.87 8.71
N GLY A 10 29.01 11.94 8.02
CA GLY A 10 29.75 13.06 8.63
C GLY A 10 28.85 14.14 9.28
N PHE A 11 27.57 14.19 8.95
CA PHE A 11 26.68 15.26 9.40
C PHE A 11 26.10 15.08 10.83
N VAL A 12 26.19 13.89 11.40
CA VAL A 12 25.57 13.56 12.70
C VAL A 12 26.49 13.88 13.90
N ARG A 13 27.76 14.24 13.69
CA ARG A 13 28.73 14.42 14.77
C ARG A 13 29.03 15.87 15.21
N LEU A 14 28.34 16.88 14.62
CA LEU A 14 28.64 18.30 14.96
C LEU A 14 27.53 19.03 15.73
N ALA A 15 26.54 18.34 16.27
CA ALA A 15 25.47 18.93 17.09
C ALA A 15 25.49 18.43 18.55
N GLY A 16 26.65 18.51 19.19
CA GLY A 16 26.78 18.03 20.56
C GLY A 16 27.81 18.83 21.35
N ALA A 17 27.65 20.12 21.59
CA ALA A 17 28.28 20.86 22.68
C ALA A 17 27.78 22.31 22.71
N ALA A 18 26.72 22.60 23.46
CA ALA A 18 26.53 23.84 24.24
C ALA A 18 25.06 23.92 24.68
N ALA A 19 24.81 23.67 25.93
CA ALA A 19 23.90 24.45 26.78
C ALA A 19 23.74 23.77 28.15
N ALA A 20 24.58 24.21 29.07
CA ALA A 20 24.28 24.15 30.50
C ALA A 20 23.56 25.45 30.86
N GLY A 21 22.39 25.37 31.51
CA GLY A 21 21.80 26.47 32.28
C GLY A 21 20.51 27.02 31.72
N ALA A 22 19.39 26.61 32.30
CA ALA A 22 18.34 27.46 32.92
C ALA A 22 17.07 26.62 33.13
N ALA A 23 16.60 26.67 34.37
CA ALA A 23 15.46 25.91 34.89
C ALA A 23 14.09 26.52 34.48
N LEU A 24 13.06 25.66 34.55
CA LEU A 24 11.66 25.94 34.79
C LEU A 24 10.84 26.69 33.71
N SER A 25 10.15 25.88 32.91
CA SER A 25 8.71 26.08 32.62
C SER A 25 8.20 24.86 31.86
N GLY A 26 7.22 24.16 32.44
CA GLY A 26 6.61 22.99 31.84
C GLY A 26 5.82 23.33 30.56
N ALA A 27 6.43 23.08 29.44
CA ALA A 27 5.74 22.90 28.18
C ALA A 27 5.93 21.44 27.80
N VAL A 28 4.92 20.63 28.07
CA VAL A 28 4.80 19.28 27.48
C VAL A 28 4.63 19.49 25.99
N LEU A 29 5.73 19.61 25.26
CA LEU A 29 5.73 19.45 23.81
C LEU A 29 5.31 18.02 23.56
N SER A 30 4.02 17.82 23.28
CA SER A 30 3.51 16.62 22.65
C SER A 30 4.30 16.46 21.35
N LEU A 31 5.40 15.68 21.41
CA LEU A 31 5.96 15.09 20.20
C LEU A 31 4.85 14.19 19.65
N SER A 32 4.03 14.75 18.76
CA SER A 32 3.26 13.94 17.82
C SER A 32 4.32 13.15 17.05
N GLY A 33 4.64 11.96 17.57
CA GLY A 33 5.54 11.05 16.90
C GLY A 33 4.93 10.76 15.53
N CYS A 34 5.59 11.24 14.47
CA CYS A 34 5.45 10.60 13.18
C CYS A 34 5.80 9.13 13.43
N ALA A 35 4.80 8.26 13.50
CA ALA A 35 5.01 6.84 13.43
C ALA A 35 5.90 6.59 12.20
N PRO A 36 6.97 5.80 12.34
CA PRO A 36 7.82 5.49 11.20
C PRO A 36 6.94 4.90 10.11
N ALA A 37 7.00 5.44 8.90
CA ALA A 37 6.24 5.02 7.71
C ALA A 37 6.50 3.55 7.29
N GLY A 38 7.05 2.73 8.17
CA GLY A 38 7.45 1.35 7.95
C GLY A 38 6.59 0.29 8.63
N ASP A 39 5.59 0.65 9.41
CA ASP A 39 4.85 -0.31 10.24
C ASP A 39 3.48 -0.72 9.69
N VAL A 40 3.02 -0.13 8.61
CA VAL A 40 1.76 -0.50 7.93
C VAL A 40 2.01 -1.30 6.66
N LEU A 41 1.11 -2.22 6.35
CA LEU A 41 1.08 -2.95 5.09
C LEU A 41 0.35 -2.11 4.04
N ARG A 42 1.03 -1.71 2.97
CA ARG A 42 0.47 -0.91 1.89
C ARG A 42 -0.06 -1.84 0.80
N VAL A 43 -1.37 -1.89 0.65
CA VAL A 43 -2.04 -2.79 -0.29
C VAL A 43 -2.79 -2.00 -1.35
N GLY A 44 -2.43 -2.24 -2.62
CA GLY A 44 -3.15 -1.71 -3.77
C GLY A 44 -4.43 -2.51 -4.02
N THR A 45 -5.58 -1.84 -4.05
CA THR A 45 -6.85 -2.46 -4.44
C THR A 45 -7.61 -1.58 -5.44
N LYS A 46 -8.47 -2.18 -6.23
CA LYS A 46 -9.39 -1.42 -7.07
C LYS A 46 -10.42 -0.72 -6.19
N ILE A 47 -10.93 0.42 -6.67
CA ILE A 47 -11.93 1.20 -5.95
C ILE A 47 -13.24 1.34 -6.74
N ASP A 48 -13.33 0.65 -7.87
CA ASP A 48 -14.40 0.73 -8.85
C ASP A 48 -15.10 -0.62 -9.11
N VAL A 49 -14.81 -1.67 -8.31
CA VAL A 49 -15.39 -3.01 -8.48
C VAL A 49 -16.22 -3.38 -7.26
N PRO A 50 -17.57 -3.21 -7.32
CA PRO A 50 -18.46 -3.59 -6.23
C PRO A 50 -18.27 -5.05 -5.79
N GLY A 51 -18.22 -5.28 -4.48
CA GLY A 51 -18.01 -6.59 -3.88
C GLY A 51 -16.55 -7.06 -3.79
N PHE A 52 -15.61 -6.48 -4.54
CA PHE A 52 -14.17 -6.77 -4.49
C PHE A 52 -13.39 -5.63 -3.83
N GLY A 53 -13.24 -4.52 -4.51
CA GLY A 53 -12.67 -3.29 -4.01
C GLY A 53 -13.49 -2.12 -4.54
N PHE A 54 -14.28 -1.51 -3.69
CA PHE A 54 -15.20 -0.46 -4.05
C PHE A 54 -15.14 0.69 -3.05
N GLN A 55 -14.96 1.90 -3.56
CA GLN A 55 -15.04 3.08 -2.73
C GLN A 55 -16.48 3.57 -2.66
N ASN A 56 -17.05 3.54 -1.46
CA ASN A 56 -18.39 4.04 -1.21
C ASN A 56 -18.42 5.56 -1.44
N PRO A 57 -19.25 6.06 -2.36
CA PRO A 57 -19.27 7.48 -2.70
C PRO A 57 -19.82 8.37 -1.59
N GLU A 58 -20.59 7.81 -0.65
CA GLU A 58 -21.19 8.57 0.45
C GLU A 58 -20.24 8.70 1.64
N THR A 59 -19.50 7.63 1.95
CA THR A 59 -18.62 7.57 3.12
C THR A 59 -17.14 7.74 2.78
N GLY A 60 -16.76 7.53 1.51
CA GLY A 60 -15.37 7.49 1.06
C GLY A 60 -14.62 6.22 1.47
N SER A 61 -15.23 5.32 2.25
CA SER A 61 -14.60 4.08 2.68
C SER A 61 -14.41 3.11 1.52
N VAL A 62 -13.31 2.37 1.52
CA VAL A 62 -13.06 1.29 0.57
C VAL A 62 -13.44 -0.03 1.24
N GLU A 63 -14.28 -0.83 0.56
CA GLU A 63 -14.86 -2.06 1.09
C GLU A 63 -14.89 -3.18 0.04
N GLY A 64 -15.06 -4.42 0.49
CA GLY A 64 -15.20 -5.61 -0.33
C GLY A 64 -14.18 -6.70 -0.01
N LEU A 65 -14.30 -7.83 -0.72
CA LEU A 65 -13.49 -9.03 -0.49
C LEU A 65 -11.97 -8.76 -0.44
N GLU A 66 -11.47 -7.97 -1.37
CA GLU A 66 -10.02 -7.66 -1.46
C GLU A 66 -9.54 -6.86 -0.26
N VAL A 67 -10.38 -5.97 0.28
CA VAL A 67 -10.09 -5.20 1.49
C VAL A 67 -10.09 -6.10 2.73
N ASP A 68 -11.03 -7.04 2.81
CA ASP A 68 -11.09 -7.98 3.93
C ASP A 68 -9.90 -8.94 3.93
N VAL A 69 -9.48 -9.43 2.75
CA VAL A 69 -8.24 -10.22 2.59
C VAL A 69 -7.02 -9.38 2.97
N ALA A 70 -6.97 -8.10 2.60
CA ALA A 70 -5.86 -7.22 2.97
C ALA A 70 -5.78 -7.00 4.49
N ARG A 71 -6.92 -6.86 5.18
CA ARG A 71 -6.96 -6.77 6.65
C ARG A 71 -6.45 -8.04 7.32
N GLU A 72 -6.84 -9.21 6.81
CA GLU A 72 -6.36 -10.49 7.32
C GLU A 72 -4.85 -10.65 7.10
N LEU A 73 -4.33 -10.19 5.96
CA LEU A 73 -2.88 -10.16 5.71
C LEU A 73 -2.16 -9.23 6.70
N ALA A 74 -2.69 -8.04 6.94
CA ALA A 74 -2.11 -7.10 7.92
C ALA A 74 -2.11 -7.71 9.33
N ALA A 75 -3.20 -8.34 9.75
CA ALA A 75 -3.29 -9.05 11.02
C ALA A 75 -2.21 -10.13 11.17
N ARG A 76 -1.95 -10.90 10.12
CA ARG A 76 -0.95 -12.00 10.14
C ARG A 76 0.49 -11.51 10.03
N ILE A 77 0.74 -10.48 9.23
CA ILE A 77 2.10 -9.98 8.95
C ILE A 77 2.55 -8.97 10.01
N LYS A 78 1.63 -8.09 10.42
CA LYS A 78 1.92 -6.98 11.35
C LYS A 78 1.39 -7.22 12.77
N GLY A 79 0.54 -8.23 12.96
CA GLY A 79 -0.10 -8.51 14.25
C GLY A 79 -1.32 -7.61 14.55
N ASP A 80 -1.66 -6.69 13.64
CA ASP A 80 -2.79 -5.78 13.77
C ASP A 80 -3.51 -5.62 12.43
N PRO A 81 -4.81 -5.93 12.32
CA PRO A 81 -5.60 -5.73 11.09
C PRO A 81 -5.73 -4.26 10.66
N ASN A 82 -5.46 -3.32 11.59
CA ASN A 82 -5.50 -1.89 11.31
C ASN A 82 -4.14 -1.34 10.85
N ALA A 83 -3.05 -2.13 10.97
CA ALA A 83 -1.76 -1.78 10.39
C ALA A 83 -1.78 -1.96 8.85
N LEU A 84 -2.74 -1.33 8.20
CA LEU A 84 -3.06 -1.45 6.78
C LEU A 84 -3.33 -0.07 6.17
N GLU A 85 -2.70 0.18 5.04
CA GLU A 85 -3.01 1.30 4.16
C GLU A 85 -3.57 0.75 2.84
N ILE A 86 -4.81 1.11 2.51
CA ILE A 86 -5.43 0.78 1.23
C ILE A 86 -5.14 1.90 0.25
N VAL A 87 -4.49 1.55 -0.86
CA VAL A 87 -4.15 2.47 -1.95
C VAL A 87 -4.99 2.12 -3.18
N GLY A 88 -5.77 3.08 -3.67
CA GLY A 88 -6.57 2.89 -4.88
C GLY A 88 -5.68 2.73 -6.12
N VAL A 89 -5.87 1.65 -6.86
CA VAL A 89 -5.14 1.36 -8.09
C VAL A 89 -6.06 1.02 -9.25
N ASN A 90 -5.53 1.11 -10.45
CA ASN A 90 -6.19 0.66 -11.68
C ASN A 90 -5.31 -0.36 -12.42
N VAL A 91 -5.79 -0.86 -13.58
CA VAL A 91 -5.06 -1.86 -14.37
C VAL A 91 -3.70 -1.41 -14.86
N THR A 92 -3.50 -0.11 -15.01
CA THR A 92 -2.22 0.47 -15.48
C THR A 92 -1.24 0.69 -14.33
N THR A 93 -1.73 1.14 -13.17
CA THR A 93 -0.88 1.57 -12.06
C THR A 93 -0.48 0.46 -11.10
N ARG A 94 -1.32 -0.59 -10.93
CA ARG A 94 -1.12 -1.64 -9.91
C ARG A 94 0.22 -2.37 -10.00
N GLY A 95 0.73 -2.62 -11.22
CA GLY A 95 2.05 -3.25 -11.41
C GLY A 95 3.19 -2.29 -11.15
N ALA A 96 3.14 -1.11 -11.77
CA ALA A 96 4.18 -0.09 -11.62
C ALA A 96 4.39 0.37 -10.17
N MET A 97 3.32 0.38 -9.36
CA MET A 97 3.40 0.74 -7.95
C MET A 97 3.99 -0.37 -7.07
N LEU A 98 3.89 -1.63 -7.48
CA LEU A 98 4.69 -2.72 -6.89
C LEU A 98 6.16 -2.59 -7.27
N ASP A 99 6.46 -2.39 -8.55
CA ASP A 99 7.81 -2.33 -9.08
C ASP A 99 8.65 -1.20 -8.43
N ASN A 100 8.02 -0.07 -8.13
CA ASN A 100 8.69 1.08 -7.49
C ASN A 100 8.65 1.06 -5.95
N GLY A 101 8.06 0.02 -5.34
CA GLY A 101 7.97 -0.12 -3.88
C GLY A 101 6.98 0.82 -3.20
N THR A 102 6.06 1.45 -3.93
CA THR A 102 4.96 2.22 -3.34
C THR A 102 3.97 1.30 -2.62
N LEU A 103 3.79 0.08 -3.13
CA LEU A 103 2.96 -0.97 -2.54
C LEU A 103 3.81 -2.14 -2.08
N ASP A 104 3.37 -2.80 -1.01
CA ASP A 104 3.93 -4.05 -0.53
C ASP A 104 3.22 -5.26 -1.15
N ALA A 105 1.92 -5.10 -1.50
CA ALA A 105 1.11 -6.10 -2.19
C ALA A 105 0.03 -5.44 -3.04
N THR A 106 -0.56 -6.19 -3.97
CA THR A 106 -1.76 -5.76 -4.71
C THR A 106 -2.81 -6.86 -4.76
N LEU A 107 -4.01 -6.51 -4.37
CA LEU A 107 -5.24 -7.30 -4.44
C LEU A 107 -6.23 -6.47 -5.28
N ALA A 108 -6.16 -6.59 -6.59
CA ALA A 108 -6.82 -5.67 -7.50
C ALA A 108 -7.40 -6.40 -8.72
N THR A 109 -8.15 -7.49 -8.48
CA THR A 109 -8.67 -8.37 -9.53
C THR A 109 -7.58 -8.75 -10.53
N PHE A 110 -6.39 -9.06 -10.01
CA PHE A 110 -5.18 -9.27 -10.81
C PHE A 110 -5.08 -10.73 -11.26
N THR A 111 -5.61 -11.02 -12.46
CA THR A 111 -5.58 -12.36 -13.05
C THR A 111 -4.17 -12.92 -13.12
N ILE A 112 -4.00 -14.13 -12.59
CA ILE A 112 -2.75 -14.88 -12.65
C ILE A 112 -2.56 -15.41 -14.08
N THR A 113 -1.47 -15.00 -14.74
CA THR A 113 -1.10 -15.50 -16.07
C THR A 113 0.38 -15.86 -16.10
N ASP A 114 0.79 -16.75 -17.01
CA ASP A 114 2.19 -17.17 -17.11
C ASP A 114 3.12 -16.00 -17.51
N ALA A 115 2.61 -15.05 -18.27
CA ALA A 115 3.36 -13.84 -18.58
C ALA A 115 3.63 -13.00 -17.32
N ARG A 116 2.62 -12.83 -16.46
CA ARG A 116 2.74 -12.05 -15.21
C ARG A 116 3.57 -12.74 -14.15
N LYS A 117 3.52 -14.08 -14.08
CA LYS A 117 4.38 -14.88 -13.18
C LYS A 117 5.88 -14.74 -13.47
N LYS A 118 6.26 -14.24 -14.64
CA LYS A 118 7.68 -13.95 -14.94
C LYS A 118 8.19 -12.69 -14.25
N THR A 119 7.28 -11.82 -13.82
CA THR A 119 7.60 -10.51 -13.23
C THR A 119 7.19 -10.42 -11.77
N TYR A 120 6.07 -11.07 -11.40
CA TYR A 120 5.47 -10.96 -10.07
C TYR A 120 5.28 -12.34 -9.44
N ASP A 121 5.48 -12.40 -8.14
CA ASP A 121 5.09 -13.55 -7.33
C ASP A 121 3.58 -13.48 -6.99
N PHE A 122 2.90 -14.60 -7.15
CA PHE A 122 1.48 -14.73 -6.87
C PHE A 122 1.21 -15.70 -5.75
N SER A 123 0.23 -15.39 -4.90
CA SER A 123 -0.37 -16.35 -3.98
C SER A 123 -1.18 -17.41 -4.75
N ARG A 124 -1.79 -18.35 -4.02
CA ARG A 124 -2.89 -19.15 -4.58
C ARG A 124 -4.05 -18.21 -4.91
N PRO A 125 -4.89 -18.56 -5.93
CA PRO A 125 -6.09 -17.79 -6.22
C PRO A 125 -6.99 -17.72 -4.97
N TYR A 126 -7.38 -16.51 -4.58
CA TYR A 126 -8.37 -16.29 -3.52
C TYR A 126 -9.81 -16.20 -4.07
N TYR A 127 -9.94 -16.07 -5.40
CA TYR A 127 -11.20 -16.09 -6.12
C TYR A 127 -11.02 -16.70 -7.51
N ILE A 128 -12.02 -17.45 -7.98
CA ILE A 128 -12.06 -18.02 -9.36
C ILE A 128 -13.21 -17.34 -10.09
N ASP A 129 -12.88 -16.64 -11.16
CA ASP A 129 -13.83 -15.91 -11.99
C ASP A 129 -13.97 -16.55 -13.36
N HIS A 130 -15.11 -16.29 -14.02
CA HIS A 130 -15.42 -16.74 -15.36
C HIS A 130 -15.65 -15.55 -16.28
N ILE A 131 -15.02 -15.57 -17.45
CA ILE A 131 -15.24 -14.54 -18.47
C ILE A 131 -16.52 -14.86 -19.23
N GLY A 132 -17.47 -13.94 -19.20
CA GLY A 132 -18.69 -13.99 -20.02
C GLY A 132 -18.63 -12.94 -21.14
N VAL A 133 -19.33 -13.20 -22.21
CA VAL A 133 -19.51 -12.24 -23.31
C VAL A 133 -20.94 -11.73 -23.28
N LEU A 134 -21.10 -10.43 -23.15
CA LEU A 134 -22.39 -9.78 -23.24
C LEU A 134 -22.69 -9.45 -24.69
N VAL A 135 -23.81 -9.96 -25.19
CA VAL A 135 -24.26 -9.69 -26.54
C VAL A 135 -25.72 -9.22 -26.56
N LEU A 136 -26.11 -8.53 -27.60
CA LEU A 136 -27.52 -8.16 -27.76
C LEU A 136 -28.36 -9.43 -27.99
N LYS A 137 -29.50 -9.56 -27.30
CA LYS A 137 -30.39 -10.72 -27.43
C LYS A 137 -30.78 -11.04 -28.89
N LYS A 138 -30.87 -10.00 -29.74
CA LYS A 138 -31.18 -10.12 -31.15
C LYS A 138 -29.98 -10.39 -32.06
N SER A 139 -28.78 -10.53 -31.54
CA SER A 139 -27.58 -10.73 -32.38
C SER A 139 -27.46 -12.12 -32.97
N GLY A 140 -28.23 -13.11 -32.47
CA GLY A 140 -28.13 -14.50 -32.89
C GLY A 140 -26.85 -15.23 -32.48
N ILE A 141 -26.01 -14.59 -31.65
CA ILE A 141 -24.81 -15.20 -31.05
C ILE A 141 -25.25 -15.99 -29.82
N THR A 142 -24.94 -17.28 -29.78
CA THR A 142 -25.21 -18.20 -28.66
C THR A 142 -23.91 -18.77 -28.14
#